data_e360225d971dd2297cabcda5a8aaaab7
#
_entry.id   e360225d971dd2297cabcda5a8aaaab7
#
_cell.length_a   1.000
_cell.length_b   1.000
_cell.length_c   1.000
_cell.angle_alpha   90.00
_cell.angle_beta   90.00
_cell.angle_gamma   90.00
#
_symmetry.space_group_name_H-M   'P 1'
#
loop_
_entity.id
_entity.type
_entity.pdbx_description
1 polymer ?
#
loop_
_entity_poly.entity_id
_entity_poly.type
_entity_poly.pdbx_seq_one_letter_code
_entity_poly.pdbx_strand_id
1 'polypeptide(L)' 'MTVANGDSCIVVAGTHKGRSGTVEDRNVSKTGAVTITVREAEGARFKTLAKSVRKA' A
#
# COMPACT_ATOMS: atom_id res chain seq x y z
N MET A 1 6.03 8.68 -6.53
CA MET A 1 6.25 9.07 -5.13
C MET A 1 5.85 7.96 -4.21
N THR A 2 6.58 7.79 -3.14
CA THR A 2 6.35 6.70 -2.20
C THR A 2 5.40 7.16 -1.09
N VAL A 3 4.43 6.31 -0.75
CA VAL A 3 3.56 6.58 0.39
C VAL A 3 4.28 6.24 1.68
N ALA A 4 3.83 6.81 2.78
CA ALA A 4 4.37 6.57 4.12
C ALA A 4 3.29 5.99 5.02
N ASN A 5 3.70 5.39 6.14
CA ASN A 5 2.75 4.87 7.12
C ASN A 5 1.78 5.99 7.55
N GLY A 6 0.50 5.65 7.56
CA GLY A 6 -0.55 6.59 7.92
C GLY A 6 -1.16 7.34 6.75
N ASP A 7 -0.56 7.24 5.55
CA ASP A 7 -1.12 7.89 4.37
C ASP A 7 -2.32 7.13 3.84
N SER A 8 -3.29 7.86 3.33
CA SER A 8 -4.38 7.26 2.56
C SER A 8 -3.86 6.93 1.17
N CYS A 9 -4.24 5.78 0.65
CA CYS A 9 -3.78 5.35 -0.67
C CYS A 9 -4.86 4.60 -1.43
N ILE A 10 -4.66 4.49 -2.73
CA ILE A 10 -5.50 3.67 -3.60
C ILE A 10 -4.60 2.76 -4.42
N VAL A 11 -4.99 1.50 -4.55
CA VAL A 11 -4.23 0.54 -5.35
C VAL A 11 -4.61 0.72 -6.81
N VAL A 12 -3.61 0.96 -7.65
CA VAL A 12 -3.82 1.25 -9.07
C VAL A 12 -3.35 0.15 -10.00
N ALA A 13 -2.69 -0.88 -9.45
CA ALA A 13 -2.19 -1.99 -10.25
C ALA A 13 -2.13 -3.26 -9.42
N GLY A 14 -2.08 -4.40 -10.08
CA GLY A 14 -1.94 -5.71 -9.45
C GLY A 14 -3.27 -6.32 -9.05
N THR A 15 -3.20 -7.38 -8.26
CA THR A 15 -4.36 -8.18 -7.84
C THR A 15 -5.39 -7.37 -7.06
N HIS A 16 -4.92 -6.37 -6.31
CA HIS A 16 -5.79 -5.56 -5.45
C HIS A 16 -6.22 -4.24 -6.06
N LYS A 17 -6.07 -4.10 -7.38
CA LYS A 17 -6.44 -2.88 -8.08
C LYS A 17 -7.86 -2.43 -7.74
N GLY A 18 -8.01 -1.15 -7.42
CA GLY A 18 -9.31 -0.56 -7.08
C GLY A 18 -9.59 -0.50 -5.59
N ARG A 19 -8.78 -1.14 -4.77
CA ARG A 19 -8.93 -1.08 -3.32
C ARG A 19 -8.23 0.16 -2.78
N SER A 20 -8.72 0.65 -1.66
CA SER A 20 -8.12 1.81 -1.01
C SER A 20 -8.08 1.59 0.50
N GLY A 21 -7.24 2.35 1.16
CA GLY A 21 -7.10 2.25 2.61
C GLY A 21 -5.95 3.09 3.11
N THR A 22 -5.46 2.74 4.30
CA THR A 22 -4.36 3.43 4.96
C THR A 22 -3.12 2.57 4.93
N VAL A 23 -1.99 3.19 4.60
CA VAL A 23 -0.70 2.50 4.55
C VAL A 23 -0.22 2.17 5.96
N GLU A 24 0.19 0.92 6.17
CA GLU A 24 0.80 0.45 7.42
C GLU A 24 2.02 -0.41 7.07
N ASP A 25 2.93 -0.57 8.04
CA ASP A 25 4.05 -1.52 7.92
C ASP A 25 4.84 -1.40 6.62
N ARG A 26 5.20 -0.18 6.26
CA ARG A 26 6.03 0.04 5.09
C ARG A 26 7.41 -0.59 5.33
N ASN A 27 7.80 -1.49 4.45
CA ASN A 27 9.09 -2.17 4.52
C ASN A 27 9.86 -2.03 3.22
N VAL A 28 11.17 -1.86 3.33
CA VAL A 28 12.06 -1.82 2.18
C VAL A 28 12.91 -3.09 2.22
N SER A 29 12.85 -3.89 1.15
CA SER A 29 13.66 -5.10 1.07
C SER A 29 15.10 -4.78 0.69
N LYS A 30 15.99 -5.76 0.84
CA LYS A 30 17.39 -5.61 0.46
C LYS A 30 17.57 -5.33 -1.03
N THR A 31 16.64 -5.74 -1.85
CA THR A 31 16.68 -5.52 -3.29
C THR A 31 16.09 -4.16 -3.70
N GLY A 32 15.66 -3.38 -2.72
CA GLY A 32 15.07 -2.06 -2.98
C GLY A 32 13.57 -2.07 -3.22
N ALA A 33 12.93 -3.24 -3.18
CA ALA A 33 11.48 -3.31 -3.32
C ALA A 33 10.82 -2.82 -2.05
N VAL A 34 9.85 -1.93 -2.19
CA VAL A 34 9.10 -1.39 -1.06
C VAL A 34 7.73 -2.06 -1.01
N THR A 35 7.42 -2.67 0.12
CA THR A 35 6.13 -3.30 0.36
C THR A 35 5.39 -2.55 1.45
N ILE A 36 4.08 -2.55 1.36
CA ILE A 36 3.23 -1.91 2.36
C ILE A 36 2.06 -2.83 2.68
N THR A 37 1.48 -2.62 3.86
CA THR A 37 0.20 -3.22 4.20
C THR A 37 -0.84 -2.12 4.06
N VAL A 38 -1.93 -2.43 3.39
CA VAL A 38 -3.06 -1.49 3.25
C VAL A 38 -4.18 -1.98 4.15
N ARG A 39 -4.61 -1.12 5.05
CA ARG A 39 -5.76 -1.41 5.93
C ARG A 39 -6.99 -0.69 5.41
N GLU A 40 -7.99 -1.46 5.00
CA GLU A 40 -9.25 -0.91 4.53
C GLU A 40 -10.12 -0.43 5.70
N ALA A 41 -11.06 0.46 5.40
CA ALA A 41 -11.94 1.04 6.43
C ALA A 41 -12.71 -0.03 7.20
N GLU A 42 -13.03 -1.14 6.57
CA GLU A 42 -13.74 -2.26 7.20
C GLU A 42 -12.85 -3.12 8.09
N GLY A 43 -11.55 -2.86 8.12
CA GLY A 43 -10.59 -3.60 8.94
C GLY A 43 -9.80 -4.66 8.20
N ALA A 44 -10.12 -4.97 6.96
CA ALA A 44 -9.37 -5.92 6.16
C ALA A 44 -7.99 -5.36 5.83
N ARG A 45 -6.98 -6.22 5.85
CA ARG A 45 -5.60 -5.83 5.53
C ARG A 45 -5.04 -6.73 4.45
N PHE A 46 -4.23 -6.14 3.58
CA PHE A 46 -3.52 -6.90 2.56
C PHE A 46 -2.18 -6.24 2.26
N LYS A 47 -1.24 -7.04 1.77
CA LYS A 47 0.09 -6.54 1.38
C LYS A 47 0.12 -6.30 -0.11
N THR A 48 0.80 -5.23 -0.50
CA THR A 48 1.03 -4.92 -1.91
C THR A 48 2.33 -4.13 -2.03
N LEU A 49 2.76 -3.91 -3.27
CA LEU A 49 3.96 -3.12 -3.52
C LEU A 49 3.61 -1.63 -3.45
N ALA A 50 4.52 -0.84 -2.89
CA ALA A 50 4.31 0.61 -2.81
C ALA A 50 4.13 1.23 -4.20
N LYS A 51 4.80 0.68 -5.21
CA LYS A 51 4.66 1.18 -6.59
C LYS A 51 3.30 0.87 -7.21
N SER A 52 2.52 -0.02 -6.59
CA SER A 52 1.19 -0.38 -7.07
C SER A 52 0.10 0.51 -6.50
N VAL A 53 0.45 1.44 -5.64
CA VAL A 53 -0.51 2.35 -5.03
C VAL A 53 -0.09 3.79 -5.29
N ARG A 54 -1.05 4.68 -5.12
CA ARG A 54 -0.78 6.12 -5.16
C ARG A 54 -1.46 6.77 -3.98
N LYS A 55 -0.94 7.90 -3.56
CA LYS A 55 -1.53 8.67 -2.47
C LYS A 55 -2.90 9.19 -2.91
N ALA A 56 -3.87 8.91 -2.09
CA ALA A 56 -5.24 9.36 -2.36
C ALA A 56 -5.42 10.81 -1.94
#